data_08adbbcb85847dc1e5d14fcfb19b3c22
#
_entry.id   08adbbcb85847dc1e5d14fcfb19b3c22
#
_cell.length_a   1.000
_cell.length_b   1.000
_cell.length_c   1.000
_cell.angle_alpha   90.00
_cell.angle_beta   90.00
_cell.angle_gamma   90.00
#
_symmetry.space_group_name_H-M   'P 1'
#
loop_
_entity.id
_entity.type
_entity.pdbx_description
1 polymer ?
#
loop_
_entity_poly.entity_id
_entity_poly.type
_entity_poly.pdbx_seq_one_letter_code
_entity_poly.pdbx_strand_id
1 'polypeptide(L)'
;MFEHILQRVQQLQPKAVVLLGDLDLPQSFETVFAPILDLTELWFIHGNHDTDNERCYDHLFHSSLSHRNLHGKIMNIGGLRIAGLGGVFRGQIWYPPEAPRYQTKADFIARCGKGNRWRSGLPLKHRSSIFPEDFDLFKSQKADVLVCHEAPGAHPHGFAIIDELADSLGAKQIIHGHHHEPFIYPESRYMNVGFRGLYEVDER
;
A
#
# COMPACT_ATOMS: atom_id res chain seq x y z
N MET A 1 -5.50 -18.15 -1.72
CA MET A 1 -4.73 -17.10 -1.02
C MET A 1 -5.06 -17.06 0.46
N PHE A 2 -6.31 -16.87 0.85
CA PHE A 2 -6.72 -16.72 2.27
C PHE A 2 -6.36 -17.93 3.14
N GLU A 3 -6.60 -19.15 2.65
CA GLU A 3 -6.23 -20.38 3.38
C GLU A 3 -4.73 -20.45 3.69
N HIS A 4 -3.87 -20.05 2.76
CA HIS A 4 -2.42 -20.03 2.97
C HIS A 4 -2.02 -19.02 4.06
N ILE A 5 -2.58 -17.79 4.01
CA ILE A 5 -2.33 -16.78 5.05
C ILE A 5 -2.83 -17.30 6.40
N LEU A 6 -4.04 -17.85 6.47
CA LEU A 6 -4.61 -18.39 7.70
C LEU A 6 -3.72 -19.50 8.30
N GLN A 7 -3.26 -20.45 7.48
CA GLN A 7 -2.35 -21.51 7.93
C GLN A 7 -1.06 -20.94 8.50
N ARG A 8 -0.46 -19.94 7.83
CA ARG A 8 0.78 -19.30 8.32
C ARG A 8 0.55 -18.52 9.60
N VAL A 9 -0.57 -17.81 9.71
CA VAL A 9 -0.93 -17.09 10.95
C VAL A 9 -1.10 -18.08 12.11
N GLN A 10 -1.76 -19.22 11.89
CA GLN A 10 -1.91 -20.26 12.92
C GLN A 10 -0.57 -20.88 13.35
N GLN A 11 0.35 -21.06 12.41
CA GLN A 11 1.68 -21.63 12.68
C GLN A 11 2.61 -20.66 13.40
N LEU A 12 2.65 -19.42 12.94
CA LEU A 12 3.63 -18.42 13.38
C LEU A 12 3.12 -17.56 14.55
N GLN A 13 1.79 -17.45 14.68
CA GLN A 13 1.15 -16.56 15.66
C GLN A 13 1.75 -15.13 15.65
N PRO A 14 1.83 -14.46 14.48
CA PRO A 14 2.43 -13.15 14.37
C PRO A 14 1.61 -12.13 15.17
N LYS A 15 2.25 -11.06 15.66
CA LYS A 15 1.55 -9.94 16.30
C LYS A 15 0.62 -9.21 15.34
N ALA A 16 1.00 -9.15 14.08
CA ALA A 16 0.20 -8.52 13.03
C ALA A 16 0.53 -9.07 11.64
N VAL A 17 -0.39 -8.89 10.71
CA VAL A 17 -0.21 -9.11 9.27
C VAL A 17 -0.46 -7.80 8.53
N VAL A 18 0.39 -7.46 7.56
CA VAL A 18 0.21 -6.31 6.67
C VAL A 18 0.05 -6.80 5.23
N LEU A 19 -1.09 -6.48 4.62
CA LEU A 19 -1.39 -6.82 3.22
C LEU A 19 -0.93 -5.68 2.31
N LEU A 20 -0.28 -6.02 1.18
CA LEU A 20 0.40 -5.06 0.31
C LEU A 20 -0.42 -4.60 -0.90
N GLY A 21 -1.75 -4.71 -0.84
CA GLY A 21 -2.67 -4.25 -1.89
C GLY A 21 -3.06 -5.32 -2.91
N ASP A 22 -3.90 -4.91 -3.88
CA ASP A 22 -4.46 -5.76 -4.93
C ASP A 22 -5.20 -6.98 -4.36
N LEU A 23 -6.10 -6.70 -3.42
CA LEU A 23 -6.77 -7.74 -2.63
C LEU A 23 -7.91 -8.41 -3.39
N ASP A 24 -8.52 -7.73 -4.38
CA ASP A 24 -9.65 -8.21 -5.20
C ASP A 24 -10.73 -8.93 -4.35
N LEU A 25 -11.24 -8.21 -3.36
CA LEU A 25 -12.11 -8.78 -2.33
C LEU A 25 -13.49 -9.17 -2.88
N PRO A 26 -13.92 -10.44 -2.72
CA PRO A 26 -15.26 -10.87 -3.15
C PRO A 26 -16.37 -10.34 -2.25
N GLN A 27 -16.06 -9.99 -0.99
CA GLN A 27 -16.94 -9.45 0.04
C GLN A 27 -16.17 -8.38 0.83
N SER A 28 -16.81 -7.76 1.82
CA SER A 28 -16.14 -6.76 2.67
C SER A 28 -14.89 -7.34 3.35
N PHE A 29 -13.92 -6.48 3.59
CA PHE A 29 -12.62 -6.85 4.16
C PHE A 29 -12.77 -7.65 5.46
N GLU A 30 -13.58 -7.17 6.39
CA GLU A 30 -13.83 -7.86 7.66
C GLU A 30 -14.48 -9.24 7.47
N THR A 31 -15.33 -9.40 6.46
CA THR A 31 -15.99 -10.70 6.19
C THR A 31 -14.98 -11.72 5.66
N VAL A 32 -14.15 -11.30 4.69
CA VAL A 32 -13.16 -12.19 4.08
C VAL A 32 -12.09 -12.61 5.07
N PHE A 33 -11.65 -11.69 5.93
CA PHE A 33 -10.56 -11.93 6.87
C PHE A 33 -11.02 -12.29 8.29
N ALA A 34 -12.32 -12.50 8.54
CA ALA A 34 -12.83 -12.85 9.87
C ALA A 34 -12.00 -13.94 10.58
N PRO A 35 -11.62 -15.07 9.94
CA PRO A 35 -10.84 -16.12 10.63
C PRO A 35 -9.42 -15.67 11.03
N ILE A 36 -8.87 -14.66 10.39
CA ILE A 36 -7.54 -14.12 10.70
C ILE A 36 -7.64 -13.05 11.79
N LEU A 37 -8.71 -12.27 11.78
CA LEU A 37 -8.94 -11.20 12.75
C LEU A 37 -9.10 -11.71 14.18
N ASP A 38 -9.56 -12.95 14.34
CA ASP A 38 -9.64 -13.61 15.65
C ASP A 38 -8.27 -14.03 16.21
N LEU A 39 -7.23 -14.07 15.37
CA LEU A 39 -5.91 -14.57 15.71
C LEU A 39 -4.84 -13.48 15.82
N THR A 40 -4.95 -12.42 15.04
CA THR A 40 -3.91 -11.40 14.94
C THR A 40 -4.46 -10.06 14.45
N GLU A 41 -3.69 -8.98 14.63
CA GLU A 41 -4.00 -7.72 14.01
C GLU A 41 -3.80 -7.78 12.50
N LEU A 42 -4.72 -7.18 11.74
CA LEU A 42 -4.64 -7.11 10.29
C LEU A 42 -4.64 -5.66 9.83
N TRP A 43 -3.63 -5.30 9.04
CA TRP A 43 -3.43 -4.00 8.42
C TRP A 43 -3.27 -4.14 6.92
N PHE A 44 -3.41 -3.06 6.16
CA PHE A 44 -3.23 -3.11 4.72
C PHE A 44 -2.80 -1.76 4.15
N ILE A 45 -2.21 -1.81 2.97
CA ILE A 45 -2.20 -0.72 2.01
C ILE A 45 -3.03 -1.15 0.81
N HIS A 46 -3.55 -0.20 0.03
CA HIS A 46 -4.25 -0.53 -1.21
C HIS A 46 -3.29 -0.56 -2.40
N GLY A 47 -3.61 -1.39 -3.39
CA GLY A 47 -2.97 -1.41 -4.69
C GLY A 47 -3.83 -0.75 -5.77
N ASN A 48 -3.49 -0.98 -7.04
CA ASN A 48 -4.22 -0.40 -8.16
C ASN A 48 -5.53 -1.13 -8.49
N HIS A 49 -5.58 -2.45 -8.29
CA HIS A 49 -6.78 -3.26 -8.57
C HIS A 49 -7.88 -3.07 -7.53
N ASP A 50 -7.57 -2.56 -6.35
CA ASP A 50 -8.57 -2.24 -5.33
C ASP A 50 -9.49 -1.07 -5.73
N THR A 51 -9.20 -0.40 -6.86
CA THR A 51 -10.01 0.68 -7.43
C THR A 51 -10.45 0.43 -8.88
N ASP A 52 -10.39 -0.81 -9.37
CA ASP A 52 -10.78 -1.15 -10.74
C ASP A 52 -12.29 -1.02 -10.97
N ASN A 53 -13.08 -1.30 -9.94
CA ASN A 53 -14.53 -1.18 -9.96
C ASN A 53 -15.08 -0.78 -8.60
N GLU A 54 -16.36 -0.37 -8.57
CA GLU A 54 -17.02 0.10 -7.34
C GLU A 54 -17.07 -0.98 -6.25
N ARG A 55 -17.27 -2.23 -6.63
CA ARG A 55 -17.34 -3.35 -5.69
C ARG A 55 -16.01 -3.53 -4.95
N CYS A 56 -14.87 -3.60 -5.68
CA CYS A 56 -13.54 -3.72 -5.07
C CYS A 56 -13.29 -2.54 -4.12
N TYR A 57 -13.63 -1.33 -4.57
CA TYR A 57 -13.47 -0.14 -3.74
C TYR A 57 -14.31 -0.23 -2.46
N ASP A 58 -15.60 -0.53 -2.58
CA ASP A 58 -16.51 -0.54 -1.43
C ASP A 58 -16.16 -1.64 -0.42
N HIS A 59 -15.79 -2.84 -0.91
CA HIS A 59 -15.39 -3.94 -0.04
C HIS A 59 -14.15 -3.62 0.81
N LEU A 60 -13.26 -2.75 0.34
CA LEU A 60 -12.05 -2.38 1.05
C LEU A 60 -12.22 -1.06 1.83
N PHE A 61 -12.64 0.00 1.15
CA PHE A 61 -12.63 1.36 1.71
C PHE A 61 -13.89 1.73 2.49
N HIS A 62 -14.99 0.99 2.31
CA HIS A 62 -16.21 1.14 3.12
C HIS A 62 -16.41 -0.01 4.12
N SER A 63 -15.40 -0.85 4.30
CA SER A 63 -15.39 -1.85 5.35
C SER A 63 -15.32 -1.21 6.74
N SER A 64 -15.75 -1.93 7.76
CA SER A 64 -15.63 -1.50 9.17
C SER A 64 -14.16 -1.33 9.60
N LEU A 65 -13.23 -1.99 8.88
CA LEU A 65 -11.79 -1.95 9.11
C LEU A 65 -11.04 -1.03 8.15
N SER A 66 -11.73 -0.16 7.40
CA SER A 66 -11.10 0.82 6.49
C SER A 66 -10.07 1.73 7.19
N HIS A 67 -10.22 1.97 8.50
CA HIS A 67 -9.27 2.71 9.32
C HIS A 67 -7.91 2.02 9.45
N ARG A 68 -7.81 0.70 9.18
CA ARG A 68 -6.58 -0.10 9.14
C ARG A 68 -5.77 0.09 7.86
N ASN A 69 -6.21 0.92 6.92
CA ASN A 69 -5.42 1.33 5.78
C ASN A 69 -4.25 2.21 6.25
N LEU A 70 -3.03 1.77 5.96
CA LEU A 70 -1.79 2.44 6.34
C LEU A 70 -1.38 3.55 5.38
N HIS A 71 -2.02 3.69 4.21
CA HIS A 71 -1.64 4.72 3.24
C HIS A 71 -1.60 6.11 3.88
N GLY A 72 -0.44 6.77 3.81
CA GLY A 72 -0.19 8.08 4.41
C GLY A 72 -0.09 8.08 5.94
N LYS A 73 0.08 6.93 6.58
CA LYS A 73 0.16 6.81 8.04
C LYS A 73 1.44 6.09 8.46
N ILE A 74 1.84 6.37 9.71
CA ILE A 74 2.86 5.59 10.42
C ILE A 74 2.21 5.04 11.70
N MET A 75 2.24 3.74 11.86
CA MET A 75 1.62 3.05 13.00
C MET A 75 2.66 2.17 13.70
N ASN A 76 2.55 2.08 15.03
CA ASN A 76 3.31 1.08 15.78
C ASN A 76 2.55 -0.25 15.68
N ILE A 77 3.14 -1.19 14.97
CA ILE A 77 2.55 -2.51 14.69
C ILE A 77 3.58 -3.56 15.11
N GLY A 78 3.21 -4.39 16.08
CA GLY A 78 4.11 -5.42 16.58
C GLY A 78 5.41 -4.91 17.20
N GLY A 79 5.51 -3.63 17.60
CA GLY A 79 6.74 -3.02 18.13
C GLY A 79 7.55 -2.23 17.09
N LEU A 80 7.22 -2.33 15.80
CA LEU A 80 7.86 -1.60 14.71
C LEU A 80 7.00 -0.42 14.25
N ARG A 81 7.63 0.72 13.95
CA ARG A 81 6.97 1.85 13.29
C ARG A 81 6.92 1.57 11.80
N ILE A 82 5.74 1.26 11.29
CA ILE A 82 5.50 0.91 9.89
C ILE A 82 4.84 2.09 9.19
N ALA A 83 5.48 2.63 8.17
CA ALA A 83 4.93 3.61 7.24
C ALA A 83 4.29 2.89 6.06
N GLY A 84 3.13 3.36 5.57
CA GLY A 84 2.44 2.75 4.45
C GLY A 84 2.21 3.71 3.28
N LEU A 85 2.66 3.33 2.07
CA LEU A 85 2.39 4.04 0.82
C LEU A 85 1.64 3.12 -0.15
N GLY A 86 0.31 3.18 -0.15
CA GLY A 86 -0.51 2.44 -1.11
C GLY A 86 -0.69 3.16 -2.44
N GLY A 87 -1.17 2.43 -3.44
CA GLY A 87 -1.43 2.95 -4.78
C GLY A 87 -0.24 2.87 -5.72
N VAL A 88 -0.41 3.45 -6.91
CA VAL A 88 0.58 3.41 -7.99
C VAL A 88 0.78 4.78 -8.63
N PHE A 89 1.96 5.00 -9.21
CA PHE A 89 2.22 6.17 -10.03
C PHE A 89 1.50 6.05 -11.39
N ARG A 90 0.87 7.12 -11.83
CA ARG A 90 0.19 7.18 -13.13
C ARG A 90 0.54 8.47 -13.86
N GLY A 91 1.00 8.39 -15.10
CA GLY A 91 1.43 9.53 -15.91
C GLY A 91 0.38 10.63 -16.13
N GLN A 92 -0.90 10.34 -15.85
CA GLN A 92 -1.95 11.38 -15.84
C GLN A 92 -1.84 12.30 -14.62
N ILE A 93 -1.23 11.83 -13.53
CA ILE A 93 -1.04 12.55 -12.27
C ILE A 93 0.45 12.85 -12.08
N TRP A 94 1.23 11.79 -11.90
CA TRP A 94 2.66 11.86 -11.65
C TRP A 94 3.32 10.53 -12.01
N TYR A 95 4.44 10.59 -12.74
CA TYR A 95 5.26 9.43 -13.08
C TYR A 95 6.73 9.80 -12.91
N PRO A 96 7.32 9.58 -11.73
CA PRO A 96 8.73 9.88 -11.47
C PRO A 96 9.68 9.20 -12.48
N PRO A 97 10.79 9.83 -12.89
CA PRO A 97 11.33 11.10 -12.38
C PRO A 97 10.73 12.37 -13.00
N GLU A 98 9.73 12.26 -13.86
CA GLU A 98 9.07 13.42 -14.46
C GLU A 98 8.38 14.28 -13.40
N ALA A 99 8.30 15.59 -13.67
CA ALA A 99 7.57 16.50 -12.81
C ALA A 99 6.08 16.14 -12.77
N PRO A 100 5.42 16.21 -11.58
CA PRO A 100 4.01 15.91 -11.47
C PRO A 100 3.14 16.92 -12.23
N ARG A 101 2.11 16.41 -12.89
CA ARG A 101 1.10 17.24 -13.58
C ARG A 101 0.13 17.88 -12.59
N TYR A 102 -0.07 17.24 -11.45
CA TYR A 102 -0.93 17.72 -10.36
C TYR A 102 -0.26 17.46 -9.01
N GLN A 103 -0.21 18.48 -8.18
CA GLN A 103 0.39 18.38 -6.85
C GLN A 103 -0.56 17.73 -5.86
N THR A 104 -1.86 18.02 -5.99
CA THR A 104 -2.89 17.58 -5.05
C THR A 104 -4.07 16.91 -5.75
N LYS A 105 -4.81 16.11 -5.00
CA LYS A 105 -6.09 15.52 -5.44
C LYS A 105 -7.10 16.61 -5.77
N ALA A 106 -7.09 17.71 -5.00
CA ALA A 106 -7.95 18.86 -5.21
C ALA A 106 -7.69 19.54 -6.56
N ASP A 107 -6.42 19.73 -6.94
CA ASP A 107 -6.04 20.31 -8.24
C ASP A 107 -6.53 19.47 -9.41
N PHE A 108 -6.42 18.15 -9.29
CA PHE A 108 -6.92 17.23 -10.31
C PHE A 108 -8.45 17.28 -10.41
N ILE A 109 -9.16 17.23 -9.28
CA ILE A 109 -10.62 17.28 -9.23
C ILE A 109 -11.14 18.60 -9.82
N ALA A 110 -10.46 19.72 -9.56
CA ALA A 110 -10.84 21.03 -10.11
C ALA A 110 -10.79 21.06 -11.64
N ARG A 111 -9.84 20.34 -12.25
CA ARG A 111 -9.58 20.32 -13.70
C ARG A 111 -10.23 19.15 -14.43
N CYS A 112 -10.52 18.05 -13.74
CA CYS A 112 -11.24 16.95 -14.37
C CYS A 112 -12.70 17.36 -14.61
N GLY A 113 -13.23 17.05 -15.81
CA GLY A 113 -14.63 17.32 -16.14
C GLY A 113 -15.61 16.65 -15.16
N LYS A 114 -16.74 17.31 -14.88
CA LYS A 114 -17.74 16.82 -13.93
C LYS A 114 -18.22 15.38 -14.23
N GLY A 115 -18.34 15.01 -15.53
CA GLY A 115 -18.72 13.67 -15.96
C GLY A 115 -17.66 12.58 -15.69
N ASN A 116 -16.44 12.96 -15.40
CA ASN A 116 -15.36 12.02 -15.05
C ASN A 116 -15.20 11.80 -13.53
N ARG A 117 -15.94 12.57 -12.73
CA ARG A 117 -15.90 12.43 -11.26
C ARG A 117 -16.73 11.25 -10.82
N TRP A 118 -16.18 10.46 -9.92
CA TRP A 118 -16.90 9.38 -9.25
C TRP A 118 -17.26 9.80 -7.81
N ARG A 119 -18.55 9.68 -7.45
CA ARG A 119 -19.07 10.12 -6.13
C ARG A 119 -18.59 11.52 -5.77
N SER A 120 -18.69 12.47 -6.74
CA SER A 120 -18.29 13.87 -6.63
C SER A 120 -16.80 14.14 -6.33
N GLY A 121 -15.96 13.11 -6.31
CA GLY A 121 -14.53 13.19 -6.04
C GLY A 121 -13.65 12.80 -7.23
N LEU A 122 -12.49 12.23 -6.94
CA LEU A 122 -11.61 11.65 -7.94
C LEU A 122 -12.35 10.60 -8.78
N PRO A 123 -12.03 10.46 -10.08
CA PRO A 123 -12.39 9.27 -10.84
C PRO A 123 -11.96 8.02 -10.08
N LEU A 124 -12.76 6.95 -10.13
CA LEU A 124 -12.51 5.75 -9.33
C LEU A 124 -11.07 5.22 -9.48
N LYS A 125 -10.59 5.10 -10.72
CA LYS A 125 -9.21 4.71 -11.03
C LYS A 125 -8.15 5.54 -10.29
N HIS A 126 -8.39 6.85 -10.13
CA HIS A 126 -7.40 7.75 -9.51
C HIS A 126 -7.47 7.80 -7.98
N ARG A 127 -8.34 7.01 -7.36
CA ARG A 127 -8.37 6.84 -5.90
C ARG A 127 -7.22 5.97 -5.38
N SER A 128 -6.55 5.23 -6.29
CA SER A 128 -5.27 4.55 -6.03
C SER A 128 -4.10 5.17 -6.77
N SER A 129 -4.19 6.41 -7.24
CA SER A 129 -3.03 7.13 -7.77
C SER A 129 -2.29 7.82 -6.64
N ILE A 130 -0.96 7.72 -6.68
CA ILE A 130 -0.07 8.45 -5.77
C ILE A 130 0.05 9.89 -6.28
N PHE A 131 -0.16 10.84 -5.37
CA PHE A 131 0.04 12.28 -5.57
C PHE A 131 1.24 12.77 -4.77
N PRO A 132 1.90 13.88 -5.16
CA PRO A 132 2.97 14.46 -4.34
C PRO A 132 2.53 14.78 -2.90
N GLU A 133 1.29 15.23 -2.69
CA GLU A 133 0.76 15.50 -1.36
C GLU A 133 0.73 14.26 -0.44
N ASP A 134 0.72 13.03 -0.98
CA ASP A 134 0.77 11.82 -0.17
C ASP A 134 2.14 11.67 0.52
N PHE A 135 3.22 12.19 -0.07
CA PHE A 135 4.54 12.24 0.54
C PHE A 135 4.63 13.28 1.66
N ASP A 136 3.84 14.36 1.57
CA ASP A 136 3.79 15.39 2.59
C ASP A 136 3.27 14.86 3.93
N LEU A 137 2.46 13.79 3.88
CA LEU A 137 1.94 13.13 5.09
C LEU A 137 3.04 12.50 5.95
N PHE A 138 4.22 12.26 5.38
CA PHE A 138 5.36 11.65 6.07
C PHE A 138 6.40 12.66 6.56
N LYS A 139 6.23 13.95 6.22
CA LYS A 139 7.19 14.99 6.59
C LYS A 139 7.47 15.00 8.09
N SER A 140 8.75 15.06 8.44
CA SER A 140 9.24 15.12 9.83
C SER A 140 8.89 13.90 10.69
N GLN A 141 8.45 12.81 10.08
CA GLN A 141 8.16 11.57 10.78
C GLN A 141 9.30 10.55 10.62
N LYS A 142 9.28 9.50 11.44
CA LYS A 142 10.27 8.41 11.40
C LYS A 142 9.56 7.07 11.42
N ALA A 143 10.09 6.12 10.64
CA ALA A 143 9.63 4.75 10.57
C ALA A 143 10.82 3.78 10.55
N ASP A 144 10.56 2.54 10.94
CA ASP A 144 11.55 1.46 10.90
C ASP A 144 11.44 0.66 9.60
N VAL A 145 10.20 0.56 9.07
CA VAL A 145 9.86 -0.14 7.84
C VAL A 145 8.94 0.75 6.99
N LEU A 146 9.19 0.80 5.68
CA LEU A 146 8.26 1.33 4.68
C LEU A 146 7.62 0.15 3.95
N VAL A 147 6.30 0.03 4.02
CA VAL A 147 5.53 -0.87 3.16
C VAL A 147 4.92 -0.05 2.03
N CYS A 148 5.09 -0.49 0.78
CA CYS A 148 4.56 0.21 -0.40
C CYS A 148 3.98 -0.78 -1.41
N HIS A 149 3.07 -0.30 -2.26
CA HIS A 149 2.58 -1.14 -3.34
C HIS A 149 3.56 -1.11 -4.51
N GLU A 150 4.01 0.08 -4.92
CA GLU A 150 5.05 0.25 -5.96
C GLU A 150 6.45 -0.16 -5.48
N ALA A 151 7.28 -0.57 -6.44
CA ALA A 151 8.65 -0.98 -6.18
C ALA A 151 9.62 0.21 -6.02
N PRO A 152 10.68 0.07 -5.17
CA PRO A 152 11.77 1.04 -5.03
C PRO A 152 12.69 1.04 -6.26
N GLY A 153 13.55 2.06 -6.37
CA GLY A 153 14.43 2.28 -7.53
C GLY A 153 15.43 1.16 -7.84
N ALA A 154 15.70 0.28 -6.88
CA ALA A 154 16.53 -0.92 -7.12
C ALA A 154 15.80 -1.99 -7.99
N HIS A 155 14.48 -1.89 -8.17
CA HIS A 155 13.72 -2.76 -9.06
C HIS A 155 13.77 -2.22 -10.51
N PRO A 156 13.85 -3.08 -11.57
CA PRO A 156 13.87 -2.62 -12.97
C PRO A 156 12.71 -1.71 -13.38
N HIS A 157 11.57 -1.86 -12.73
CA HIS A 157 10.37 -1.04 -12.95
C HIS A 157 10.01 -0.20 -11.73
N GLY A 158 10.98 0.08 -10.87
CA GLY A 158 10.77 0.81 -9.62
C GLY A 158 11.03 2.32 -9.73
N PHE A 159 10.83 3.00 -8.62
CA PHE A 159 10.88 4.45 -8.54
C PHE A 159 11.82 4.90 -7.41
N ALA A 160 12.89 5.60 -7.77
CA ALA A 160 13.90 6.09 -6.82
C ALA A 160 13.30 7.01 -5.73
N ILE A 161 12.19 7.68 -6.01
CA ILE A 161 11.51 8.52 -5.02
C ILE A 161 10.98 7.73 -3.81
N ILE A 162 10.76 6.42 -3.96
CA ILE A 162 10.40 5.54 -2.84
C ILE A 162 11.60 5.36 -1.91
N ASP A 163 12.80 5.25 -2.47
CA ASP A 163 14.05 5.19 -1.69
C ASP A 163 14.28 6.50 -0.94
N GLU A 164 14.06 7.64 -1.61
CA GLU A 164 14.16 8.97 -1.00
C GLU A 164 13.17 9.12 0.18
N LEU A 165 11.94 8.61 0.02
CA LEU A 165 10.96 8.58 1.11
C LEU A 165 11.47 7.72 2.27
N ALA A 166 11.93 6.50 2.00
CA ALA A 166 12.45 5.61 3.02
C ALA A 166 13.64 6.22 3.77
N ASP A 167 14.55 6.89 3.05
CA ASP A 167 15.70 7.60 3.63
C ASP A 167 15.25 8.75 4.53
N SER A 168 14.27 9.53 4.10
CA SER A 168 13.71 10.64 4.90
C SER A 168 13.07 10.15 6.20
N LEU A 169 12.42 8.98 6.15
CA LEU A 169 11.85 8.29 7.30
C LEU A 169 12.90 7.63 8.20
N GLY A 170 14.09 7.35 7.68
CA GLY A 170 15.11 6.52 8.32
C GLY A 170 14.74 5.04 8.34
N ALA A 171 13.86 4.61 7.42
CA ALA A 171 13.42 3.22 7.30
C ALA A 171 14.58 2.32 6.84
N LYS A 172 14.79 1.24 7.56
CA LYS A 172 15.84 0.27 7.28
C LYS A 172 15.42 -0.77 6.24
N GLN A 173 14.13 -1.00 6.12
CA GLN A 173 13.55 -1.94 5.16
C GLN A 173 12.47 -1.27 4.31
N ILE A 174 12.43 -1.67 3.03
CA ILE A 174 11.35 -1.37 2.08
C ILE A 174 10.77 -2.70 1.62
N ILE A 175 9.48 -2.91 1.89
CA ILE A 175 8.77 -4.13 1.53
C ILE A 175 7.66 -3.76 0.56
N HIS A 176 7.64 -4.36 -0.63
CA HIS A 176 6.68 -3.98 -1.66
C HIS A 176 5.98 -5.16 -2.33
N GLY A 177 4.80 -4.87 -2.91
CA GLY A 177 4.00 -5.78 -3.72
C GLY A 177 4.07 -5.46 -5.21
N HIS A 178 2.91 -5.43 -5.87
CA HIS A 178 2.63 -5.05 -7.26
C HIS A 178 3.25 -5.97 -8.32
N HIS A 179 4.55 -6.26 -8.24
CA HIS A 179 5.23 -7.14 -9.18
C HIS A 179 5.04 -8.59 -8.77
N HIS A 180 4.32 -9.35 -9.61
CA HIS A 180 3.94 -10.73 -9.31
C HIS A 180 5.12 -11.70 -9.39
N GLU A 181 6.10 -11.40 -10.24
CA GLU A 181 7.30 -12.23 -10.34
C GLU A 181 8.25 -11.95 -9.18
N PRO A 182 8.81 -12.99 -8.55
CA PRO A 182 9.80 -12.80 -7.50
C PRO A 182 11.02 -12.07 -8.05
N PHE A 183 11.41 -11.00 -7.41
CA PHE A 183 12.65 -10.28 -7.68
C PHE A 183 13.55 -10.33 -6.45
N ILE A 184 14.75 -10.88 -6.63
CA ILE A 184 15.74 -11.02 -5.54
C ILE A 184 16.67 -9.82 -5.59
N TYR A 185 16.62 -9.01 -4.56
CA TYR A 185 17.55 -7.89 -4.39
C TYR A 185 18.87 -8.37 -3.80
N PRO A 186 20.02 -7.85 -4.27
CA PRO A 186 21.30 -8.13 -3.64
C PRO A 186 21.42 -7.52 -2.24
N GLU A 187 20.66 -6.47 -1.97
CA GLU A 187 20.66 -5.75 -0.70
C GLU A 187 19.49 -6.20 0.19
N SER A 188 19.77 -6.49 1.45
CA SER A 188 18.77 -6.93 2.44
C SER A 188 17.75 -5.85 2.83
N ARG A 189 17.96 -4.60 2.39
CA ARG A 189 17.04 -3.47 2.60
C ARG A 189 15.72 -3.66 1.86
N TYR A 190 15.76 -4.32 0.71
CA TYR A 190 14.61 -4.43 -0.19
C TYR A 190 14.00 -5.82 -0.15
N MET A 191 12.68 -5.88 -0.16
CA MET A 191 11.94 -7.14 -0.23
C MET A 191 10.76 -7.02 -1.18
N ASN A 192 10.78 -7.81 -2.24
CA ASN A 192 9.63 -8.05 -3.09
C ASN A 192 8.81 -9.20 -2.50
N VAL A 193 7.55 -8.92 -2.18
CA VAL A 193 6.58 -9.96 -1.85
C VAL A 193 5.79 -10.26 -3.11
N GLY A 194 6.25 -11.27 -3.86
CA GLY A 194 5.63 -11.70 -5.11
C GLY A 194 4.17 -12.15 -4.93
N PHE A 195 3.52 -12.51 -6.02
CA PHE A 195 2.10 -12.90 -6.02
C PHE A 195 1.80 -14.00 -5.01
N ARG A 196 0.94 -13.71 -4.05
CA ARG A 196 0.57 -14.61 -2.93
C ARG A 196 1.74 -15.02 -2.05
N GLY A 197 2.86 -14.29 -2.12
CA GLY A 197 4.02 -14.51 -1.26
C GLY A 197 3.77 -14.04 0.17
N LEU A 198 4.65 -14.48 1.05
CA LEU A 198 4.69 -14.06 2.47
C LEU A 198 6.12 -13.74 2.83
N TYR A 199 6.29 -12.71 3.63
CA TYR A 199 7.58 -12.33 4.20
C TYR A 199 7.43 -12.07 5.69
N GLU A 200 8.34 -12.61 6.49
CA GLU A 200 8.35 -12.48 7.93
C GLU A 200 9.32 -11.38 8.34
N VAL A 201 8.86 -10.45 9.16
CA VAL A 201 9.66 -9.37 9.72
C VAL A 201 9.82 -9.62 11.22
N ASP A 202 11.07 -9.81 11.65
CA ASP A 202 11.39 -10.00 13.05
C ASP A 202 11.68 -8.66 13.74
N GLU A 203 11.24 -8.52 14.99
CA GLU A 203 11.75 -7.48 15.90
C GLU A 203 13.24 -7.78 16.18
N ARG A 204 14.16 -6.94 15.69
CA ARG A 204 15.60 -7.02 16.05
C ARG A 204 15.95 -5.96 17.05
#